data_1142b54fc931e2a63cc2869df42890c2
#
_entry.id   1142b54fc931e2a63cc2869df42890c2
#
_cell.length_a   1.000
_cell.length_b   1.000
_cell.length_c   1.000
_cell.angle_alpha   90.00
_cell.angle_beta   90.00
_cell.angle_gamma   90.00
#
_symmetry.space_group_name_H-M   'P 1'
#
loop_
_entity.id
_entity.type
_entity.pdbx_description
1 polymer ?
#
loop_
_entity_poly.entity_id
_entity_poly.type
_entity_poly.pdbx_seq_one_letter_code
_entity_poly.pdbx_strand_id
1 'polypeptide(L)'
;MGEQQLILTNKLLEEMKLQDYQKDNTIYIDEDITSESIELWARQLKNLCNKQLSRPKEERSPVKLIINSAGGSARDTLYFIDLMEYYKKRDIEIYTYITAYAYSGAFKIGICGSKRFAYKHSELLCHQWNKFEYGVKTYQDTVNDRERNDRLYNELAEVIVSNTKITREMLDDYTKHNRDFVMTSKTALELSVIDEIVE
;
A
#
# COMPACT_ATOMS: atom_id res chain seq x y z
N MET A 1 -13.78 25.84 -25.13
CA MET A 1 -14.51 24.91 -24.24
C MET A 1 -14.48 25.52 -22.85
N GLY A 2 -15.64 25.78 -22.25
CA GLY A 2 -15.69 26.48 -20.97
C GLY A 2 -15.24 25.58 -19.82
N GLU A 3 -14.74 26.20 -18.76
CA GLU A 3 -14.25 25.53 -17.52
C GLU A 3 -15.26 24.53 -16.94
N GLN A 4 -16.57 24.83 -17.02
CA GLN A 4 -17.65 23.93 -16.63
C GLN A 4 -17.71 22.64 -17.46
N GLN A 5 -17.37 22.70 -18.74
CA GLN A 5 -17.38 21.54 -19.62
C GLN A 5 -16.17 20.63 -19.34
N LEU A 6 -15.04 21.20 -18.95
CA LEU A 6 -13.85 20.46 -18.53
C LEU A 6 -14.10 19.73 -17.20
N ILE A 7 -14.72 20.40 -16.22
CA ILE A 7 -15.10 19.82 -14.92
C ILE A 7 -16.08 18.66 -15.12
N LEU A 8 -17.07 18.82 -15.98
CA LEU A 8 -18.06 17.77 -16.27
C LEU A 8 -17.42 16.56 -16.95
N THR A 9 -16.49 16.81 -17.88
CA THR A 9 -15.76 15.74 -18.58
C THR A 9 -14.87 14.97 -17.64
N ASN A 10 -14.14 15.65 -16.73
CA ASN A 10 -13.31 15.01 -15.73
C ASN A 10 -14.14 14.17 -14.75
N LYS A 11 -15.30 14.69 -14.31
CA LYS A 11 -16.21 13.96 -13.43
C LYS A 11 -16.77 12.69 -14.10
N LEU A 12 -17.14 12.77 -15.37
CA LEU A 12 -17.60 11.63 -16.17
C LEU A 12 -16.49 10.59 -16.36
N LEU A 13 -15.25 11.01 -16.61
CA LEU A 13 -14.09 10.13 -16.70
C LEU A 13 -13.79 9.43 -15.37
N GLU A 14 -13.91 10.13 -14.24
CA GLU A 14 -13.79 9.54 -12.92
C GLU A 14 -14.91 8.53 -12.63
N GLU A 15 -16.15 8.85 -12.98
CA GLU A 15 -17.29 7.93 -12.84
C GLU A 15 -17.17 6.69 -13.73
N MET A 16 -16.65 6.82 -14.95
CA MET A 16 -16.37 5.69 -15.85
C MET A 16 -15.24 4.82 -15.31
N LYS A 17 -14.13 5.40 -14.86
CA LYS A 17 -13.06 4.67 -14.16
C LYS A 17 -13.61 3.93 -12.93
N LEU A 18 -14.44 4.58 -12.12
CA LEU A 18 -15.08 3.95 -10.97
C LEU A 18 -15.95 2.74 -11.35
N GLN A 19 -16.66 2.79 -12.48
CA GLN A 19 -17.53 1.70 -12.95
C GLN A 19 -16.73 0.49 -13.45
N ASP A 20 -15.61 0.71 -14.13
CA ASP A 20 -14.75 -0.39 -14.59
C ASP A 20 -14.09 -1.13 -13.42
N TYR A 21 -13.66 -0.41 -12.37
CA TYR A 21 -13.10 -1.01 -11.16
C TYR A 21 -14.11 -1.84 -10.36
N GLN A 22 -15.39 -1.51 -10.42
CA GLN A 22 -16.45 -2.20 -9.68
C GLN A 22 -16.82 -3.58 -10.26
N LYS A 23 -16.54 -3.83 -11.54
CA LYS A 23 -16.94 -5.08 -12.21
C LYS A 23 -16.22 -6.31 -11.64
N ASP A 24 -14.93 -6.18 -11.30
CA ASP A 24 -14.05 -7.31 -10.97
C ASP A 24 -13.56 -7.33 -9.50
N ASN A 25 -14.16 -6.51 -8.62
CA ASN A 25 -13.70 -6.31 -7.24
C ASN A 25 -12.20 -5.90 -7.18
N THR A 26 -11.73 -5.08 -8.12
CA THR A 26 -10.33 -4.76 -8.30
C THR A 26 -10.07 -3.28 -8.10
N ILE A 27 -8.99 -2.94 -7.41
CA ILE A 27 -8.43 -1.59 -7.26
C ILE A 27 -7.02 -1.60 -7.81
N TYR A 28 -6.67 -0.59 -8.60
CA TYR A 28 -5.33 -0.42 -9.14
C TYR A 28 -4.58 0.64 -8.33
N ILE A 29 -3.43 0.25 -7.79
CA ILE A 29 -2.47 1.10 -7.08
C ILE A 29 -1.27 1.24 -8.03
N ASP A 30 -1.38 2.15 -8.99
CA ASP A 30 -0.48 2.29 -10.13
C ASP A 30 0.13 3.70 -10.26
N GLU A 31 0.05 4.48 -9.19
CA GLU A 31 0.67 5.80 -9.06
C GLU A 31 1.30 5.99 -7.67
N ASP A 32 1.87 7.17 -7.43
CA ASP A 32 2.48 7.51 -6.13
C ASP A 32 1.41 7.59 -5.03
N ILE A 33 1.79 7.19 -3.83
CA ILE A 33 0.94 7.29 -2.64
C ILE A 33 0.96 8.74 -2.14
N THR A 34 -0.08 9.46 -2.47
CA THR A 34 -0.39 10.81 -2.00
C THR A 34 -1.69 10.82 -1.21
N SER A 35 -2.02 11.94 -0.57
CA SER A 35 -3.32 12.07 0.11
C SER A 35 -4.49 11.95 -0.86
N GLU A 36 -4.33 12.43 -2.09
CA GLU A 36 -5.36 12.38 -3.15
C GLU A 36 -5.56 10.94 -3.64
N SER A 37 -4.48 10.22 -3.99
CA SER A 37 -4.57 8.84 -4.48
C SER A 37 -5.12 7.92 -3.40
N ILE A 38 -4.67 8.07 -2.16
CA ILE A 38 -5.18 7.27 -1.03
C ILE A 38 -6.65 7.55 -0.73
N GLU A 39 -7.12 8.79 -0.83
CA GLU A 39 -8.55 9.09 -0.66
C GLU A 39 -9.40 8.34 -1.69
N LEU A 40 -8.96 8.32 -2.94
CA LEU A 40 -9.63 7.60 -4.02
C LEU A 40 -9.65 6.08 -3.75
N TRP A 41 -8.49 5.46 -3.49
CA TRP A 41 -8.38 4.02 -3.24
C TRP A 41 -9.11 3.60 -1.96
N ALA A 42 -9.05 4.40 -0.91
CA ALA A 42 -9.79 4.13 0.33
C ALA A 42 -11.31 4.16 0.12
N ARG A 43 -11.81 5.08 -0.70
CA ARG A 43 -13.23 5.15 -1.08
C ARG A 43 -13.63 3.91 -1.89
N GLN A 44 -12.80 3.50 -2.86
CA GLN A 44 -13.03 2.29 -3.65
C GLN A 44 -13.02 1.04 -2.76
N LEU A 45 -12.04 0.91 -1.85
CA LEU A 45 -11.93 -0.22 -0.92
C LEU A 45 -13.18 -0.31 -0.01
N LYS A 46 -13.60 0.81 0.58
CA LYS A 46 -14.82 0.87 1.39
C LYS A 46 -16.05 0.41 0.61
N ASN A 47 -16.21 0.88 -0.62
CA ASN A 47 -17.36 0.54 -1.47
C ASN A 47 -17.36 -0.96 -1.82
N LEU A 48 -16.22 -1.51 -2.26
CA LEU A 48 -16.11 -2.92 -2.62
C LEU A 48 -16.29 -3.83 -1.40
N CYS A 49 -15.62 -3.53 -0.29
CA CYS A 49 -15.75 -4.32 0.94
C CYS A 49 -17.17 -4.28 1.51
N ASN A 50 -17.84 -3.14 1.53
CA ASN A 50 -19.23 -3.03 1.98
C ASN A 50 -20.19 -3.79 1.06
N LYS A 51 -19.93 -3.82 -0.26
CA LYS A 51 -20.68 -4.66 -1.21
C LYS A 51 -20.49 -6.16 -0.88
N GLN A 52 -19.30 -6.59 -0.49
CA GLN A 52 -19.07 -7.98 -0.06
C GLN A 52 -19.74 -8.27 1.30
N LEU A 53 -19.67 -7.32 2.25
CA LEU A 53 -20.34 -7.48 3.56
C LEU A 53 -21.86 -7.62 3.46
N SER A 54 -22.50 -7.06 2.43
CA SER A 54 -23.94 -7.23 2.20
C SER A 54 -24.33 -8.61 1.66
N ARG A 55 -23.34 -9.49 1.36
CA ARG A 55 -23.56 -10.87 0.89
C ARG A 55 -23.37 -11.87 2.03
N PRO A 56 -24.00 -13.04 1.96
CA PRO A 56 -23.65 -14.18 2.82
C PRO A 56 -22.13 -14.46 2.74
N LYS A 57 -21.54 -14.92 3.83
CA LYS A 57 -20.07 -15.09 3.93
C LYS A 57 -19.52 -16.00 2.84
N GLU A 58 -20.22 -17.07 2.53
CA GLU A 58 -19.90 -18.09 1.51
C GLU A 58 -20.00 -17.60 0.07
N GLU A 59 -20.66 -16.47 -0.17
CA GLU A 59 -20.81 -15.85 -1.48
C GLU A 59 -19.86 -14.65 -1.68
N ARG A 60 -19.05 -14.32 -0.67
CA ARG A 60 -18.13 -13.20 -0.75
C ARG A 60 -16.96 -13.56 -1.64
N SER A 61 -16.61 -12.62 -2.51
CA SER A 61 -15.40 -12.69 -3.34
C SER A 61 -14.33 -11.77 -2.79
N PRO A 62 -13.05 -12.13 -2.89
CA PRO A 62 -11.96 -11.26 -2.44
C PRO A 62 -11.95 -9.94 -3.20
N VAL A 63 -11.54 -8.87 -2.52
CA VAL A 63 -11.17 -7.61 -3.16
C VAL A 63 -9.70 -7.71 -3.56
N LYS A 64 -9.39 -7.33 -4.81
CA LYS A 64 -8.05 -7.41 -5.37
C LYS A 64 -7.40 -6.04 -5.41
N LEU A 65 -6.16 -5.95 -4.98
CA LEU A 65 -5.30 -4.79 -5.14
C LEU A 65 -4.21 -5.13 -6.14
N ILE A 66 -4.22 -4.48 -7.30
CA ILE A 66 -3.17 -4.62 -8.33
C ILE A 66 -2.17 -3.50 -8.10
N ILE A 67 -0.93 -3.86 -7.76
CA ILE A 67 0.08 -2.92 -7.28
C ILE A 67 1.22 -2.79 -8.29
N ASN A 68 1.48 -1.56 -8.70
CA ASN A 68 2.61 -1.14 -9.53
C ASN A 68 3.00 0.30 -9.16
N SER A 69 3.64 0.50 -8.00
CA SER A 69 3.83 1.83 -7.43
C SER A 69 5.18 1.96 -6.73
N ALA A 70 5.78 3.13 -6.87
CA ALA A 70 7.01 3.50 -6.16
C ALA A 70 6.78 3.81 -4.66
N GLY A 71 5.53 3.86 -4.21
CA GLY A 71 5.19 4.18 -2.84
C GLY A 71 4.90 5.66 -2.65
N GLY A 72 5.23 6.22 -1.48
CA GLY A 72 5.00 7.63 -1.17
C GLY A 72 4.72 7.87 0.30
N SER A 73 3.70 8.66 0.62
CA SER A 73 3.40 9.12 1.97
C SER A 73 3.25 7.98 2.99
N ALA A 74 4.10 7.98 4.01
CA ALA A 74 4.11 6.97 5.08
C ALA A 74 2.82 6.99 5.92
N ARG A 75 2.24 8.16 6.17
CA ARG A 75 0.99 8.30 6.93
C ARG A 75 -0.21 7.77 6.17
N ASP A 76 -0.28 8.09 4.88
CA ASP A 76 -1.36 7.63 4.02
C ASP A 76 -1.25 6.12 3.78
N THR A 77 -0.02 5.58 3.72
CA THR A 77 0.24 4.14 3.69
C THR A 77 -0.34 3.43 4.92
N LEU A 78 -0.03 3.92 6.14
CA LEU A 78 -0.57 3.34 7.38
C LEU A 78 -2.09 3.43 7.45
N TYR A 79 -2.68 4.56 7.07
CA TYR A 79 -4.13 4.71 7.01
C TYR A 79 -4.79 3.65 6.09
N PHE A 80 -4.19 3.39 4.92
CA PHE A 80 -4.74 2.40 4.01
C PHE A 80 -4.59 0.97 4.54
N ILE A 81 -3.46 0.67 5.19
CA ILE A 81 -3.24 -0.61 5.88
C ILE A 81 -4.26 -0.81 7.02
N ASP A 82 -4.49 0.20 7.84
CA ASP A 82 -5.50 0.13 8.91
C ASP A 82 -6.89 -0.15 8.35
N LEU A 83 -7.22 0.44 7.21
CA LEU A 83 -8.48 0.21 6.52
C LEU A 83 -8.58 -1.23 5.97
N MET A 84 -7.49 -1.77 5.42
CA MET A 84 -7.44 -3.19 5.00
C MET A 84 -7.67 -4.11 6.20
N GLU A 85 -6.95 -3.89 7.31
CA GLU A 85 -7.08 -4.68 8.54
C GLU A 85 -8.50 -4.60 9.13
N TYR A 86 -9.12 -3.42 9.10
CA TYR A 86 -10.52 -3.25 9.53
C TYR A 86 -11.49 -4.17 8.78
N TYR A 87 -11.31 -4.34 7.47
CA TYR A 87 -12.17 -5.21 6.66
C TYR A 87 -11.78 -6.69 6.75
N LYS A 88 -10.50 -7.00 6.85
CA LYS A 88 -10.02 -8.38 7.08
C LYS A 88 -10.59 -8.96 8.37
N LYS A 89 -10.63 -8.18 9.45
CA LYS A 89 -11.28 -8.56 10.73
C LYS A 89 -12.79 -8.80 10.62
N ARG A 90 -13.41 -8.46 9.49
CA ARG A 90 -14.83 -8.68 9.16
C ARG A 90 -15.04 -9.77 8.12
N ASP A 91 -14.07 -10.66 7.98
CA ASP A 91 -14.09 -11.76 7.03
C ASP A 91 -14.18 -11.28 5.55
N ILE A 92 -13.55 -10.17 5.22
CA ILE A 92 -13.32 -9.77 3.83
C ILE A 92 -11.89 -10.12 3.46
N GLU A 93 -11.73 -11.00 2.49
CA GLU A 93 -10.41 -11.30 1.94
C GLU A 93 -9.96 -10.18 1.01
N ILE A 94 -8.71 -9.75 1.18
CA ILE A 94 -8.06 -8.73 0.34
C ILE A 94 -6.80 -9.36 -0.24
N TYR A 95 -6.77 -9.57 -1.55
CA TYR A 95 -5.64 -10.16 -2.26
C TYR A 95 -4.80 -9.06 -2.89
N THR A 96 -3.49 -9.16 -2.76
CA THR A 96 -2.54 -8.20 -3.36
C THR A 96 -1.75 -8.88 -4.46
N TYR A 97 -1.63 -8.19 -5.60
CA TYR A 97 -0.90 -8.65 -6.79
C TYR A 97 0.13 -7.60 -7.16
N ILE A 98 1.40 -7.92 -7.05
CA ILE A 98 2.51 -7.05 -7.47
C ILE A 98 2.84 -7.40 -8.92
N THR A 99 2.60 -6.45 -9.85
CA THR A 99 2.69 -6.75 -11.29
C THR A 99 4.03 -6.40 -11.90
N ALA A 100 4.63 -5.26 -11.54
CA ALA A 100 5.99 -4.92 -11.96
C ALA A 100 6.86 -4.58 -10.75
N TYR A 101 6.44 -3.62 -9.94
CA TYR A 101 7.17 -3.28 -8.72
C TYR A 101 6.25 -2.80 -7.60
N ALA A 102 6.72 -2.99 -6.37
CA ALA A 102 6.12 -2.42 -5.16
C ALA A 102 7.24 -1.90 -4.26
N TYR A 103 7.39 -0.58 -4.17
CA TYR A 103 8.46 0.03 -3.41
C TYR A 103 7.91 0.80 -2.19
N SER A 104 8.72 0.88 -1.15
CA SER A 104 8.45 1.76 0.01
C SER A 104 7.06 1.57 0.62
N GLY A 105 6.16 2.55 0.54
CA GLY A 105 4.77 2.46 1.01
C GLY A 105 3.96 1.39 0.30
N ALA A 106 4.11 1.28 -1.03
CA ALA A 106 3.42 0.27 -1.84
C ALA A 106 3.84 -1.16 -1.48
N PHE A 107 5.12 -1.39 -1.17
CA PHE A 107 5.61 -2.64 -0.59
C PHE A 107 4.85 -3.01 0.69
N LYS A 108 4.68 -2.03 1.61
CA LYS A 108 4.00 -2.25 2.89
C LYS A 108 2.51 -2.57 2.71
N ILE A 109 1.83 -1.91 1.77
CA ILE A 109 0.46 -2.27 1.39
C ILE A 109 0.42 -3.69 0.82
N GLY A 110 1.36 -4.01 -0.07
CA GLY A 110 1.45 -5.31 -0.74
C GLY A 110 1.53 -6.50 0.20
N ILE A 111 2.31 -6.37 1.29
CA ILE A 111 2.50 -7.45 2.27
C ILE A 111 1.32 -7.63 3.25
N CYS A 112 0.35 -6.71 3.28
CA CYS A 112 -0.80 -6.75 4.17
C CYS A 112 -2.01 -7.49 3.60
N GLY A 113 -1.92 -8.05 2.39
CA GLY A 113 -2.98 -8.87 1.81
C GLY A 113 -3.27 -10.15 2.60
N SER A 114 -4.51 -10.67 2.51
CA SER A 114 -4.88 -12.01 3.02
C SER A 114 -4.19 -13.13 2.22
N LYS A 115 -3.99 -12.89 0.93
CA LYS A 115 -3.08 -13.60 0.03
C LYS A 115 -2.30 -12.60 -0.80
N ARG A 116 -1.05 -12.90 -1.06
CA ARG A 116 -0.08 -12.00 -1.65
C ARG A 116 0.60 -12.67 -2.83
N PHE A 117 0.49 -12.05 -3.98
CA PHE A 117 0.99 -12.57 -5.24
C PHE A 117 2.00 -11.58 -5.85
N ALA A 118 3.00 -12.09 -6.53
CA ALA A 118 3.86 -11.29 -7.39
C ALA A 118 4.07 -11.99 -8.73
N TYR A 119 4.13 -11.21 -9.81
CA TYR A 119 4.53 -11.75 -11.10
C TYR A 119 6.01 -12.12 -11.10
N LYS A 120 6.40 -13.05 -11.96
CA LYS A 120 7.75 -13.63 -12.03
C LYS A 120 8.88 -12.59 -12.04
N HIS A 121 8.68 -11.49 -12.74
CA HIS A 121 9.66 -10.43 -12.92
C HIS A 121 9.42 -9.22 -12.05
N SER A 122 8.54 -9.33 -11.05
CA SER A 122 8.28 -8.23 -10.13
C SER A 122 9.47 -7.99 -9.20
N GLU A 123 9.64 -6.74 -8.83
CA GLU A 123 10.63 -6.29 -7.87
C GLU A 123 9.97 -5.65 -6.65
N LEU A 124 10.43 -6.00 -5.47
CA LEU A 124 9.94 -5.44 -4.23
C LEU A 124 11.09 -4.73 -3.51
N LEU A 125 10.81 -3.54 -2.97
CA LEU A 125 11.85 -2.76 -2.33
C LEU A 125 11.38 -2.19 -0.99
N CYS A 126 12.17 -2.49 0.05
CA CYS A 126 12.08 -1.83 1.34
C CYS A 126 13.34 -0.98 1.54
N HIS A 127 13.15 0.29 1.81
CA HIS A 127 14.22 1.23 2.08
C HIS A 127 13.91 2.09 3.31
N GLN A 128 14.96 2.74 3.83
CA GLN A 128 14.79 3.79 4.82
C GLN A 128 13.97 4.93 4.20
N TRP A 129 13.00 5.44 4.94
CA TRP A 129 12.19 6.53 4.41
C TRP A 129 12.97 7.85 4.42
N ASN A 130 12.79 8.62 3.35
CA ASN A 130 13.38 9.93 3.21
C ASN A 130 12.38 11.02 3.63
N LYS A 131 12.85 12.01 4.38
CA LYS A 131 12.04 13.16 4.77
C LYS A 131 12.56 14.39 4.07
N PHE A 132 11.70 15.07 3.33
CA PHE A 132 11.99 16.42 2.85
C PHE A 132 11.52 17.42 3.90
N GLU A 133 12.43 18.28 4.35
CA GLU A 133 12.14 19.32 5.32
C GLU A 133 12.42 20.68 4.71
N TYR A 134 11.48 21.61 4.83
CA TYR A 134 11.62 22.98 4.38
C TYR A 134 11.42 23.93 5.56
N GLY A 135 12.19 25.03 5.58
CA GLY A 135 12.02 26.14 6.49
C GLY A 135 12.98 26.17 7.67
N VAL A 136 12.84 27.21 8.50
CA VAL A 136 13.63 27.40 9.73
C VAL A 136 12.97 26.64 10.86
N LYS A 137 13.75 25.86 11.62
CA LYS A 137 13.28 25.07 12.77
C LYS A 137 13.98 25.52 14.02
N THR A 138 13.23 25.51 15.12
CA THR A 138 13.81 25.63 16.46
C THR A 138 14.47 24.31 16.88
N TYR A 139 15.31 24.34 17.89
CA TYR A 139 15.86 23.11 18.48
C TYR A 139 14.75 22.16 18.94
N GLN A 140 13.69 22.69 19.58
CA GLN A 140 12.58 21.90 20.06
C GLN A 140 11.79 21.23 18.90
N ASP A 141 11.61 21.92 17.78
CA ASP A 141 11.00 21.34 16.59
C ASP A 141 11.81 20.14 16.09
N THR A 142 13.13 20.24 16.10
CA THR A 142 14.03 19.15 15.67
C THR A 142 13.90 17.93 16.59
N VAL A 143 13.82 18.14 17.92
CA VAL A 143 13.60 17.05 18.89
C VAL A 143 12.25 16.39 18.67
N ASN A 144 11.18 17.18 18.58
CA ASN A 144 9.82 16.68 18.37
C ASN A 144 9.69 15.92 17.04
N ASP A 145 10.34 16.40 15.99
CA ASP A 145 10.35 15.76 14.68
C ASP A 145 11.07 14.40 14.73
N ARG A 146 12.19 14.34 15.47
CA ARG A 146 12.92 13.08 15.64
C ARG A 146 12.04 12.04 16.35
N GLU A 147 11.42 12.38 17.47
CA GLU A 147 10.54 11.46 18.20
C GLU A 147 9.36 10.98 17.36
N ARG A 148 8.77 11.89 16.55
CA ARG A 148 7.69 11.55 15.62
C ARG A 148 8.17 10.60 14.52
N ASN A 149 9.37 10.82 14.00
CA ASN A 149 9.96 10.00 12.96
C ASN A 149 10.33 8.61 13.48
N ASP A 150 10.92 8.52 14.67
CA ASP A 150 11.27 7.25 15.31
C ASP A 150 10.02 6.41 15.57
N ARG A 151 8.92 7.04 16.00
CA ARG A 151 7.63 6.36 16.15
C ARG A 151 7.10 5.83 14.83
N LEU A 152 7.07 6.66 13.80
CA LEU A 152 6.59 6.27 12.48
C LEU A 152 7.45 5.15 11.85
N TYR A 153 8.77 5.21 12.03
CA TYR A 153 9.67 4.14 11.62
C TYR A 153 9.32 2.82 12.32
N ASN A 154 9.09 2.86 13.64
CA ASN A 154 8.75 1.67 14.40
C ASN A 154 7.39 1.08 13.97
N GLU A 155 6.38 1.92 13.75
CA GLU A 155 5.07 1.50 13.22
C GLU A 155 5.21 0.79 11.86
N LEU A 156 5.97 1.37 10.95
CA LEU A 156 6.21 0.80 9.61
C LEU A 156 7.07 -0.47 9.65
N ALA A 157 8.05 -0.55 10.54
CA ALA A 157 8.87 -1.75 10.73
C ALA A 157 8.03 -2.89 11.32
N GLU A 158 7.13 -2.59 12.25
CA GLU A 158 6.21 -3.58 12.83
C GLU A 158 5.29 -4.19 11.77
N VAL A 159 4.79 -3.39 10.83
CA VAL A 159 4.01 -3.90 9.69
C VAL A 159 4.81 -4.95 8.91
N ILE A 160 6.11 -4.72 8.69
CA ILE A 160 6.95 -5.67 7.94
C ILE A 160 7.21 -6.94 8.74
N VAL A 161 7.66 -6.80 9.98
CA VAL A 161 8.03 -7.91 10.86
C VAL A 161 6.83 -8.83 11.16
N SER A 162 5.65 -8.25 11.37
CA SER A 162 4.43 -9.02 11.69
C SER A 162 3.83 -9.75 10.48
N ASN A 163 4.14 -9.34 9.25
CA ASN A 163 3.56 -9.92 8.03
C ASN A 163 4.53 -10.79 7.22
N THR A 164 5.81 -10.83 7.57
CA THR A 164 6.85 -11.51 6.79
C THR A 164 7.85 -12.25 7.70
N LYS A 165 8.82 -12.94 7.11
CA LYS A 165 9.98 -13.47 7.83
C LYS A 165 11.14 -12.48 7.92
N ILE A 166 10.98 -11.25 7.47
CA ILE A 166 11.99 -10.20 7.62
C ILE A 166 12.04 -9.81 9.09
N THR A 167 13.20 -9.95 9.73
CA THR A 167 13.36 -9.63 11.14
C THR A 167 13.70 -8.15 11.35
N ARG A 168 13.49 -7.66 12.57
CA ARG A 168 13.90 -6.31 12.94
C ARG A 168 15.40 -6.10 12.74
N GLU A 169 16.22 -7.10 13.06
CA GLU A 169 17.67 -7.05 12.88
C GLU A 169 18.05 -6.87 11.41
N MET A 170 17.37 -7.57 10.48
CA MET A 170 17.58 -7.39 9.05
C MET A 170 17.25 -5.95 8.61
N LEU A 171 16.13 -5.40 9.05
CA LEU A 171 15.75 -4.01 8.73
C LEU A 171 16.75 -3.01 9.30
N ASP A 172 17.17 -3.18 10.54
CA ASP A 172 18.11 -2.30 11.21
C ASP A 172 19.51 -2.37 10.55
N ASP A 173 19.95 -3.53 10.05
CA ASP A 173 21.21 -3.66 9.31
C ASP A 173 21.18 -2.89 7.99
N TYR A 174 20.09 -3.03 7.21
CA TYR A 174 19.95 -2.25 5.97
C TYR A 174 19.87 -0.75 6.25
N THR A 175 19.09 -0.34 7.26
CA THR A 175 18.97 1.06 7.68
C THR A 175 20.30 1.64 8.13
N LYS A 176 21.06 0.91 8.98
CA LYS A 176 22.34 1.37 9.50
C LYS A 176 23.37 1.62 8.40
N HIS A 177 23.31 0.88 7.31
CA HIS A 177 24.23 1.01 6.18
C HIS A 177 23.67 1.84 5.03
N ASN A 178 22.51 2.46 5.21
CA ASN A 178 21.81 3.25 4.19
C ASN A 178 21.69 2.48 2.85
N ARG A 179 21.27 1.21 2.95
CA ARG A 179 21.10 0.33 1.80
C ARG A 179 19.62 0.03 1.56
N ASP A 180 19.27 -0.10 0.30
CA ASP A 180 17.96 -0.57 -0.10
C ASP A 180 17.89 -2.10 -0.02
N PHE A 181 16.80 -2.61 0.53
CA PHE A 181 16.52 -4.03 0.52
C PHE A 181 15.64 -4.38 -0.68
N VAL A 182 16.32 -4.71 -1.79
CA VAL A 182 15.68 -5.09 -3.05
C VAL A 182 15.48 -6.59 -3.10
N MET A 183 14.28 -7.03 -3.45
CA MET A 183 13.89 -8.43 -3.52
C MET A 183 13.31 -8.75 -4.90
N THR A 184 13.78 -9.85 -5.50
CA THR A 184 13.07 -10.52 -6.60
C THR A 184 11.85 -11.26 -6.06
N SER A 185 10.90 -11.64 -6.92
CA SER A 185 9.75 -12.46 -6.51
C SER A 185 10.16 -13.76 -5.83
N LYS A 186 11.29 -14.37 -6.23
CA LYS A 186 11.83 -15.57 -5.59
C LYS A 186 12.28 -15.29 -4.14
N THR A 187 13.08 -14.25 -3.93
CA THR A 187 13.50 -13.83 -2.58
C THR A 187 12.31 -13.44 -1.71
N ALA A 188 11.33 -12.76 -2.31
CA ALA A 188 10.10 -12.37 -1.61
C ALA A 188 9.28 -13.57 -1.15
N LEU A 189 9.22 -14.65 -1.95
CA LEU A 189 8.58 -15.91 -1.58
C LEU A 189 9.32 -16.60 -0.42
N GLU A 190 10.64 -16.69 -0.49
CA GLU A 190 11.49 -17.29 0.56
C GLU A 190 11.33 -16.58 1.92
N LEU A 191 11.20 -15.25 1.89
CA LEU A 191 10.98 -14.41 3.07
C LEU A 191 9.52 -14.27 3.48
N SER A 192 8.61 -15.02 2.85
CA SER A 192 7.16 -14.92 3.10
C SER A 192 6.61 -13.49 2.96
N VAL A 193 7.21 -12.71 2.09
CA VAL A 193 6.73 -11.39 1.67
C VAL A 193 5.53 -11.54 0.72
N ILE A 194 5.58 -12.58 -0.11
CA ILE A 194 4.47 -13.06 -0.93
C ILE A 194 4.20 -14.53 -0.65
N ASP A 195 3.02 -15.00 -1.05
CA ASP A 195 2.59 -16.39 -0.87
C ASP A 195 2.73 -17.22 -2.16
N GLU A 196 2.71 -16.55 -3.34
CA GLU A 196 2.73 -17.23 -4.63
C GLU A 196 3.33 -16.35 -5.74
N ILE A 197 4.07 -16.98 -6.66
CA ILE A 197 4.54 -16.33 -7.89
C ILE A 197 3.59 -16.67 -9.02
N VAL A 198 3.04 -15.65 -9.68
CA VAL A 198 2.19 -15.79 -10.87
C VAL A 198 3.08 -15.87 -12.11
N GLU A 199 2.89 -16.91 -12.91
CA GLU A 199 3.61 -17.13 -14.18
C GLU A 199 3.00 -16.33 -15.36
#